data_ba140e75147447f66d9da426106f6bda
#
_entry.id   ba140e75147447f66d9da426106f6bda
#
_cell.length_a   1.000
_cell.length_b   1.000
_cell.length_c   1.000
_cell.angle_alpha   90.00
_cell.angle_beta   90.00
_cell.angle_gamma   90.00
#
_symmetry.space_group_name_H-M   'P 1'
#
loop_
_entity.id
_entity.type
_entity.pdbx_description
1 polymer ?
#
loop_
_entity_poly.entity_id
_entity_poly.type
_entity_poly.pdbx_seq_one_letter_code
_entity_poly.pdbx_strand_id
1 'polypeptide(L)'
;LPYIDYGVIYNNPKIFMGYSDTTVSHFMMRKAGLVSYYGPSVMCEFGEYVKMFDYTKEAVENILFKDTTNYEVKFSNYWSDDFVDWKEKNINRSKKLRKEKHGYEIINGSGVITGELIGGCLDVFPMIVGTEIWPKSDEWKDKILLIETSEEKPKPDYVLYYLRNLGAQGILKSIKGIIVGKPQDEMYYEEYKGVFKKIIKEFDCEHLGIIYNVNIGHASPTGLLPLGIEYQIDLDNKAIAF
;
A
#
# COMPACT_ATOMS: atom_id res chain seq x y z
N LEU A 1 -0.26 -22.55 -4.36
CA LEU A 1 1.20 -22.39 -4.33
C LEU A 1 1.95 -23.57 -4.95
N PRO A 2 1.63 -24.87 -4.67
CA PRO A 2 2.44 -26.01 -5.16
C PRO A 2 2.46 -26.18 -6.70
N TYR A 3 1.64 -25.45 -7.43
CA TYR A 3 1.60 -25.48 -8.90
C TYR A 3 2.28 -24.25 -9.55
N ILE A 4 2.91 -23.38 -8.75
CA ILE A 4 3.57 -22.18 -9.26
C ILE A 4 4.99 -22.52 -9.69
N ASP A 5 5.31 -22.23 -10.93
CA ASP A 5 6.67 -22.30 -11.46
C ASP A 5 7.31 -20.90 -11.44
N TYR A 6 8.06 -20.63 -10.39
CA TYR A 6 8.76 -19.34 -10.22
C TYR A 6 9.85 -19.11 -11.28
N GLY A 7 10.41 -20.19 -11.84
CA GLY A 7 11.36 -20.09 -12.95
C GLY A 7 10.70 -19.58 -14.23
N VAL A 8 9.49 -20.06 -14.53
CA VAL A 8 8.71 -19.55 -15.68
C VAL A 8 8.38 -18.07 -15.46
N ILE A 9 7.97 -17.68 -14.25
CA ILE A 9 7.66 -16.28 -13.94
C ILE A 9 8.91 -15.41 -14.13
N TYR A 10 10.04 -15.80 -13.55
CA TYR A 10 11.30 -15.05 -13.64
C TYR A 10 11.79 -14.87 -15.08
N ASN A 11 11.73 -15.95 -15.89
CA ASN A 11 12.22 -15.94 -17.27
C ASN A 11 11.27 -15.27 -18.27
N ASN A 12 10.04 -14.92 -17.85
CA ASN A 12 9.05 -14.26 -18.69
C ASN A 12 8.44 -13.06 -17.97
N PRO A 13 9.25 -12.02 -17.60
CA PRO A 13 8.77 -10.90 -16.82
C PRO A 13 7.68 -10.15 -17.58
N LYS A 14 6.63 -9.77 -16.84
CA LYS A 14 5.53 -8.93 -17.30
C LYS A 14 5.24 -7.88 -16.24
N ILE A 15 4.69 -6.75 -16.66
CA ILE A 15 4.12 -5.80 -15.72
C ILE A 15 2.95 -6.50 -15.01
N PHE A 16 3.09 -6.66 -13.69
CA PHE A 16 2.03 -7.14 -12.82
C PHE A 16 1.59 -5.99 -11.93
N MET A 17 0.31 -5.62 -12.01
CA MET A 17 -0.25 -4.49 -11.29
C MET A 17 -1.62 -4.85 -10.70
N GLY A 18 -1.87 -4.38 -9.48
CA GLY A 18 -3.14 -4.54 -8.78
C GLY A 18 -2.99 -4.24 -7.29
N TYR A 19 -4.08 -4.35 -6.55
CA TYR A 19 -4.13 -4.21 -5.09
C TYR A 19 -5.07 -5.25 -4.49
N SER A 20 -5.42 -5.14 -3.20
CA SER A 20 -6.35 -6.06 -2.54
C SER A 20 -5.83 -7.51 -2.54
N ASP A 21 -6.65 -8.48 -2.96
CA ASP A 21 -6.31 -9.91 -3.04
C ASP A 21 -5.06 -10.19 -3.87
N THR A 22 -4.73 -9.31 -4.84
CA THR A 22 -3.49 -9.44 -5.60
C THR A 22 -2.23 -9.30 -4.76
N THR A 23 -2.34 -8.90 -3.49
CA THR A 23 -1.26 -8.95 -2.50
C THR A 23 -0.59 -10.33 -2.47
N VAL A 24 -1.36 -11.42 -2.56
CA VAL A 24 -0.82 -12.79 -2.69
C VAL A 24 0.13 -12.89 -3.88
N SER A 25 -0.30 -12.39 -5.03
CA SER A 25 0.49 -12.42 -6.26
C SER A 25 1.72 -11.51 -6.20
N HIS A 26 1.65 -10.38 -5.51
CA HIS A 26 2.82 -9.52 -5.27
C HIS A 26 3.91 -10.25 -4.49
N PHE A 27 3.54 -10.99 -3.44
CA PHE A 27 4.49 -11.83 -2.71
C PHE A 27 5.04 -12.98 -3.56
N MET A 28 4.25 -13.52 -4.51
CA MET A 28 4.74 -14.50 -5.50
C MET A 28 5.74 -13.87 -6.47
N MET A 29 5.46 -12.65 -6.99
CA MET A 29 6.40 -11.91 -7.84
C MET A 29 7.71 -11.62 -7.11
N ARG A 30 7.62 -11.16 -5.85
CA ARG A 30 8.79 -10.98 -4.98
C ARG A 30 9.61 -12.26 -4.84
N LYS A 31 8.97 -13.39 -4.56
CA LYS A 31 9.64 -14.69 -4.46
C LYS A 31 10.31 -15.08 -5.78
N ALA A 32 9.72 -14.73 -6.91
CA ALA A 32 10.31 -14.91 -8.23
C ALA A 32 11.45 -13.91 -8.54
N GLY A 33 11.73 -12.94 -7.68
CA GLY A 33 12.76 -11.91 -7.90
C GLY A 33 12.35 -10.79 -8.85
N LEU A 34 11.06 -10.53 -8.98
CA LEU A 34 10.51 -9.49 -9.86
C LEU A 34 9.91 -8.34 -9.08
N VAL A 35 10.08 -7.13 -9.63
CA VAL A 35 9.33 -5.94 -9.24
C VAL A 35 7.88 -6.10 -9.68
N SER A 36 6.95 -5.68 -8.83
CA SER A 36 5.52 -5.61 -9.13
C SER A 36 4.95 -4.28 -8.69
N TYR A 37 3.78 -3.92 -9.17
CA TYR A 37 3.24 -2.57 -9.04
C TYR A 37 1.95 -2.60 -8.23
N TYR A 38 2.01 -2.16 -6.97
CA TYR A 38 0.83 -2.06 -6.11
C TYR A 38 0.06 -0.79 -6.48
N GLY A 39 -1.16 -0.95 -6.99
CA GLY A 39 -1.93 0.20 -7.49
C GLY A 39 -3.15 -0.19 -8.33
N PRO A 40 -3.57 0.66 -9.25
CA PRO A 40 -4.88 0.60 -9.89
C PRO A 40 -5.16 -0.74 -10.58
N SER A 41 -6.42 -1.14 -10.51
CA SER A 41 -6.93 -2.34 -11.18
C SER A 41 -7.71 -1.99 -12.45
N VAL A 42 -7.79 -2.96 -13.38
CA VAL A 42 -8.53 -2.77 -14.63
C VAL A 42 -10.01 -2.52 -14.35
N MET A 43 -10.59 -3.25 -13.40
CA MET A 43 -12.01 -3.19 -13.13
C MET A 43 -12.45 -1.91 -12.40
N CYS A 44 -11.62 -1.41 -11.49
CA CYS A 44 -12.00 -0.26 -10.65
C CYS A 44 -11.57 1.06 -11.29
N GLU A 45 -10.26 1.30 -11.44
CA GLU A 45 -9.74 2.61 -11.84
C GLU A 45 -9.73 2.81 -13.35
N PHE A 46 -9.30 1.79 -14.13
CA PHE A 46 -9.38 1.87 -15.59
C PHE A 46 -10.81 1.71 -16.11
N GLY A 47 -11.67 1.04 -15.33
CA GLY A 47 -13.09 0.86 -15.63
C GLY A 47 -13.99 2.01 -15.23
N GLU A 48 -13.48 3.14 -14.77
CA GLU A 48 -14.29 4.33 -14.45
C GLU A 48 -15.07 4.83 -15.67
N TYR A 49 -16.39 5.03 -15.52
CA TYR A 49 -17.26 5.30 -16.65
C TYR A 49 -16.91 6.55 -17.47
N VAL A 50 -16.63 7.65 -16.80
CA VAL A 50 -16.38 8.91 -17.50
C VAL A 50 -14.91 9.08 -17.80
N LYS A 51 -14.07 8.98 -16.74
CA LYS A 51 -12.62 8.99 -16.86
C LYS A 51 -11.98 8.51 -15.57
N MET A 52 -10.80 7.93 -15.70
CA MET A 52 -9.90 7.67 -14.56
C MET A 52 -9.57 9.01 -13.88
N PHE A 53 -9.39 8.99 -12.56
CA PHE A 53 -8.89 10.16 -11.85
C PHE A 53 -7.53 10.61 -12.38
N ASP A 54 -7.34 11.91 -12.54
CA ASP A 54 -6.10 12.47 -13.07
C ASP A 54 -4.89 12.07 -12.21
N TYR A 55 -5.03 12.04 -10.89
CA TYR A 55 -4.02 11.56 -9.96
C TYR A 55 -3.54 10.13 -10.28
N THR A 56 -4.48 9.19 -10.45
CA THR A 56 -4.17 7.80 -10.80
C THR A 56 -3.53 7.70 -12.17
N LYS A 57 -4.08 8.43 -13.16
CA LYS A 57 -3.55 8.48 -14.51
C LYS A 57 -2.10 8.98 -14.54
N GLU A 58 -1.81 10.08 -13.86
CA GLU A 58 -0.47 10.64 -13.77
C GLU A 58 0.53 9.66 -13.12
N ALA A 59 0.14 8.97 -12.06
CA ALA A 59 0.96 7.95 -11.42
C ALA A 59 1.30 6.82 -12.40
N VAL A 60 0.30 6.28 -13.10
CA VAL A 60 0.48 5.21 -14.09
C VAL A 60 1.37 5.67 -15.24
N GLU A 61 1.11 6.85 -15.83
CA GLU A 61 1.88 7.38 -16.95
C GLU A 61 3.34 7.65 -16.57
N ASN A 62 3.58 8.20 -15.39
CA ASN A 62 4.93 8.52 -14.96
C ASN A 62 5.74 7.27 -14.61
N ILE A 63 5.13 6.29 -13.96
CA ILE A 63 5.86 5.12 -13.45
C ILE A 63 6.01 4.02 -14.51
N LEU A 64 5.00 3.80 -15.36
CA LEU A 64 5.05 2.70 -16.32
C LEU A 64 5.48 3.11 -17.73
N PHE A 65 5.35 4.38 -18.11
CA PHE A 65 5.55 4.83 -19.50
C PHE A 65 6.61 5.92 -19.66
N LYS A 66 7.21 6.39 -18.57
CA LYS A 66 8.30 7.36 -18.61
C LYS A 66 9.52 6.82 -17.89
N ASP A 67 10.69 7.25 -18.32
CA ASP A 67 11.93 7.03 -17.58
C ASP A 67 11.97 8.06 -16.44
N THR A 68 11.56 7.63 -15.27
CA THR A 68 11.40 8.49 -14.08
C THR A 68 12.40 8.05 -13.02
N THR A 69 13.45 8.85 -12.84
CA THR A 69 14.37 8.72 -11.71
C THR A 69 13.93 9.68 -10.60
N ASN A 70 13.99 9.23 -9.34
CA ASN A 70 13.58 10.03 -8.16
C ASN A 70 12.11 10.50 -8.23
N TYR A 71 11.20 9.56 -8.45
CA TYR A 71 9.76 9.87 -8.46
C TYR A 71 9.28 10.22 -7.05
N GLU A 72 8.72 11.43 -6.90
CA GLU A 72 8.07 11.86 -5.67
C GLU A 72 6.60 11.43 -5.67
N VAL A 73 6.21 10.62 -4.68
CA VAL A 73 4.82 10.21 -4.48
C VAL A 73 4.07 11.34 -3.78
N LYS A 74 3.18 12.01 -4.51
CA LYS A 74 2.37 13.12 -3.98
C LYS A 74 1.04 12.62 -3.45
N PHE A 75 0.47 13.30 -2.46
CA PHE A 75 -0.92 13.04 -2.07
C PHE A 75 -1.89 13.68 -3.06
N SER A 76 -3.09 13.14 -3.16
CA SER A 76 -4.17 13.74 -3.95
C SER A 76 -4.82 14.89 -3.19
N ASN A 77 -5.10 15.99 -3.88
CA ASN A 77 -5.86 17.12 -3.31
C ASN A 77 -7.35 16.80 -3.10
N TYR A 78 -7.82 15.68 -3.63
CA TYR A 78 -9.21 15.24 -3.57
C TYR A 78 -9.29 13.75 -3.32
N TRP A 79 -10.38 13.33 -2.73
CA TRP A 79 -10.73 11.93 -2.56
C TRP A 79 -12.23 11.70 -2.78
N SER A 80 -12.67 10.44 -2.85
CA SER A 80 -14.06 10.08 -3.08
C SER A 80 -14.48 8.90 -2.20
N ASP A 81 -15.64 9.02 -1.59
CA ASP A 81 -16.39 7.94 -0.95
C ASP A 81 -17.62 7.53 -1.81
N ASP A 82 -17.68 8.00 -3.04
CA ASP A 82 -18.82 7.77 -3.93
C ASP A 82 -18.59 6.49 -4.75
N PHE A 83 -19.38 5.48 -4.47
CA PHE A 83 -19.41 4.26 -5.26
C PHE A 83 -20.39 4.40 -6.44
N VAL A 84 -19.90 4.22 -7.66
CA VAL A 84 -20.71 4.23 -8.88
C VAL A 84 -20.78 2.83 -9.43
N ASP A 85 -21.93 2.16 -9.22
CA ASP A 85 -22.15 0.81 -9.73
C ASP A 85 -22.25 0.77 -11.27
N TRP A 86 -21.88 -0.37 -11.86
CA TRP A 86 -21.89 -0.56 -13.31
C TRP A 86 -23.29 -0.85 -13.86
N LYS A 87 -24.16 0.14 -13.74
CA LYS A 87 -25.50 0.11 -14.34
C LYS A 87 -25.59 1.13 -15.47
N GLU A 88 -26.33 0.79 -16.51
CA GLU A 88 -26.51 1.63 -17.72
C GLU A 88 -26.87 3.08 -17.35
N LYS A 89 -27.73 3.28 -16.35
CA LYS A 89 -28.12 4.63 -15.88
C LYS A 89 -26.96 5.49 -15.35
N ASN A 90 -25.83 4.88 -15.03
CA ASN A 90 -24.66 5.56 -14.46
C ASN A 90 -23.56 5.84 -15.48
N ILE A 91 -23.71 5.44 -16.73
CA ILE A 91 -22.64 5.48 -17.75
C ILE A 91 -22.03 6.88 -17.96
N ASN A 92 -22.76 7.94 -17.67
CA ASN A 92 -22.30 9.33 -17.75
C ASN A 92 -22.09 9.97 -16.38
N ARG A 93 -22.04 9.17 -15.31
CA ARG A 93 -21.91 9.66 -13.95
C ARG A 93 -20.45 9.59 -13.49
N SER A 94 -19.86 10.73 -13.18
CA SER A 94 -18.56 10.79 -12.47
C SER A 94 -18.75 10.65 -10.96
N LYS A 95 -17.75 10.09 -10.28
CA LYS A 95 -17.70 10.10 -8.82
C LYS A 95 -17.64 11.52 -8.27
N LYS A 96 -18.32 11.74 -7.14
CA LYS A 96 -18.25 13.01 -6.41
C LYS A 96 -16.92 13.11 -5.67
N LEU A 97 -16.28 14.28 -5.76
CA LEU A 97 -15.01 14.54 -5.11
C LEU A 97 -15.20 15.31 -3.80
N ARG A 98 -14.43 14.94 -2.80
CA ARG A 98 -14.22 15.67 -1.54
C ARG A 98 -12.83 16.26 -1.55
N LYS A 99 -12.65 17.43 -0.95
CA LYS A 99 -11.33 18.04 -0.78
C LYS A 99 -10.55 17.29 0.29
N GLU A 100 -9.28 16.97 0.01
CA GLU A 100 -8.35 16.45 1.02
C GLU A 100 -8.06 17.52 2.09
N LYS A 101 -8.04 17.11 3.36
CA LYS A 101 -7.86 18.02 4.51
C LYS A 101 -6.63 17.72 5.33
N HIS A 102 -6.07 16.51 5.19
CA HIS A 102 -4.99 16.00 6.05
C HIS A 102 -3.63 16.02 5.35
N GLY A 103 -3.58 15.61 4.06
CA GLY A 103 -2.32 15.29 3.41
C GLY A 103 -1.62 14.11 4.09
N TYR A 104 -0.32 13.97 3.93
CA TYR A 104 0.43 12.96 4.69
C TYR A 104 0.58 13.35 6.15
N GLU A 105 0.38 12.38 7.04
CA GLU A 105 0.58 12.54 8.47
C GLU A 105 1.69 11.62 8.98
N ILE A 106 2.50 12.10 9.91
CA ILE A 106 3.49 11.28 10.59
C ILE A 106 2.91 10.81 11.91
N ILE A 107 2.78 9.49 12.08
CA ILE A 107 2.34 8.89 13.35
C ILE A 107 3.50 8.76 14.31
N ASN A 108 4.69 8.43 13.80
CA ASN A 108 5.90 8.22 14.59
C ASN A 108 7.17 8.43 13.75
N GLY A 109 8.28 8.76 14.41
CA GLY A 109 9.58 8.92 13.81
C GLY A 109 9.90 10.33 13.35
N SER A 110 11.16 10.55 12.94
CA SER A 110 11.72 11.79 12.38
C SER A 110 12.90 11.45 11.47
N GLY A 111 13.39 12.45 10.72
CA GLY A 111 14.51 12.28 9.80
C GLY A 111 14.14 11.49 8.54
N VAL A 112 15.15 10.94 7.90
CA VAL A 112 15.02 10.22 6.63
C VAL A 112 15.28 8.73 6.85
N ILE A 113 14.39 7.88 6.35
CA ILE A 113 14.56 6.43 6.33
C ILE A 113 14.57 5.92 4.89
N THR A 114 15.36 4.88 4.65
CA THR A 114 15.45 4.20 3.35
C THR A 114 15.29 2.70 3.52
N GLY A 115 14.67 2.06 2.55
CA GLY A 115 14.52 0.61 2.51
C GLY A 115 13.69 0.14 1.33
N GLU A 116 13.83 -1.12 0.98
CA GLU A 116 13.00 -1.75 -0.05
C GLU A 116 11.56 -1.87 0.42
N LEU A 117 10.61 -1.48 -0.44
CA LEU A 117 9.18 -1.55 -0.16
C LEU A 117 8.65 -2.97 -0.36
N ILE A 118 7.96 -3.48 0.66
CA ILE A 118 7.25 -4.77 0.65
C ILE A 118 5.92 -4.63 1.39
N GLY A 119 4.90 -5.34 0.95
CA GLY A 119 3.62 -5.32 1.66
C GLY A 119 2.41 -5.37 0.75
N GLY A 120 1.31 -4.74 1.19
CA GLY A 120 0.04 -4.69 0.48
C GLY A 120 -1.16 -4.58 1.41
N CYS A 121 -2.26 -5.24 1.07
CA CYS A 121 -3.48 -5.26 1.86
C CYS A 121 -3.29 -6.08 3.14
N LEU A 122 -3.47 -5.43 4.29
CA LEU A 122 -3.28 -6.03 5.61
C LEU A 122 -4.23 -7.21 5.85
N ASP A 123 -5.45 -7.11 5.34
CA ASP A 123 -6.48 -8.13 5.49
C ASP A 123 -6.13 -9.46 4.78
N VAL A 124 -5.23 -9.39 3.79
CA VAL A 124 -4.77 -10.55 3.02
C VAL A 124 -3.59 -11.25 3.70
N PHE A 125 -2.82 -10.57 4.54
CA PHE A 125 -1.64 -11.16 5.18
C PHE A 125 -1.92 -12.48 5.92
N PRO A 126 -3.04 -12.65 6.66
CA PRO A 126 -3.36 -13.94 7.29
C PRO A 126 -3.45 -15.12 6.33
N MET A 127 -3.76 -14.88 5.05
CA MET A 127 -3.85 -15.94 4.04
C MET A 127 -2.48 -16.45 3.59
N ILE A 128 -1.42 -15.66 3.78
CA ILE A 128 -0.08 -15.98 3.30
C ILE A 128 0.96 -16.17 4.41
N VAL A 129 0.69 -15.69 5.63
CA VAL A 129 1.55 -15.94 6.79
C VAL A 129 1.75 -17.44 7.00
N GLY A 130 3.03 -17.84 7.16
CA GLY A 130 3.39 -19.24 7.33
C GLY A 130 3.44 -20.07 6.03
N THR A 131 3.15 -19.47 4.88
CA THR A 131 3.31 -20.11 3.57
C THR A 131 4.70 -19.88 3.00
N GLU A 132 5.04 -20.57 1.94
CA GLU A 132 6.35 -20.45 1.26
C GLU A 132 6.61 -19.10 0.60
N ILE A 133 5.59 -18.25 0.39
CA ILE A 133 5.73 -16.90 -0.18
C ILE A 133 5.89 -15.83 0.90
N TRP A 134 5.57 -16.15 2.16
CA TRP A 134 5.82 -15.23 3.27
C TRP A 134 7.32 -15.11 3.51
N PRO A 135 7.89 -13.90 3.59
CA PRO A 135 9.32 -13.74 3.78
C PRO A 135 9.81 -14.35 5.09
N LYS A 136 11.01 -14.90 5.08
CA LYS A 136 11.70 -15.36 6.30
C LYS A 136 12.08 -14.18 7.18
N SER A 137 12.35 -14.43 8.45
CA SER A 137 12.62 -13.37 9.44
C SER A 137 13.76 -12.43 9.04
N ASP A 138 14.81 -12.93 8.41
CA ASP A 138 15.96 -12.15 7.95
C ASP A 138 15.67 -11.29 6.71
N GLU A 139 14.69 -11.68 5.91
CA GLU A 139 14.27 -10.95 4.70
C GLU A 139 13.48 -9.67 5.00
N TRP A 140 13.01 -9.49 6.25
CA TRP A 140 12.34 -8.27 6.70
C TRP A 140 13.31 -7.17 7.15
N LYS A 141 14.57 -7.52 7.33
CA LYS A 141 15.56 -6.57 7.85
C LYS A 141 15.67 -5.35 6.94
N ASP A 142 15.60 -4.17 7.56
CA ASP A 142 15.75 -2.87 6.91
C ASP A 142 14.71 -2.55 5.81
N LYS A 143 13.59 -3.28 5.75
CA LYS A 143 12.52 -3.01 4.79
C LYS A 143 11.62 -1.86 5.23
N ILE A 144 10.85 -1.33 4.28
CA ILE A 144 9.69 -0.48 4.52
C ILE A 144 8.46 -1.32 4.23
N LEU A 145 7.52 -1.35 5.18
CA LEU A 145 6.30 -2.14 5.05
C LEU A 145 5.16 -1.26 4.51
N LEU A 146 4.58 -1.66 3.38
CA LEU A 146 3.33 -1.10 2.90
C LEU A 146 2.16 -1.81 3.57
N ILE A 147 1.24 -1.04 4.15
CA ILE A 147 -0.03 -1.53 4.71
C ILE A 147 -1.17 -0.65 4.19
N GLU A 148 -2.21 -1.27 3.68
CA GLU A 148 -3.50 -0.63 3.46
C GLU A 148 -4.62 -1.57 3.92
N THR A 149 -5.83 -1.05 4.14
CA THR A 149 -6.99 -1.82 4.61
C THR A 149 -8.04 -1.94 3.52
N SER A 150 -8.71 -3.10 3.48
CA SER A 150 -9.68 -3.43 2.43
C SER A 150 -10.96 -2.59 2.48
N GLU A 151 -11.80 -2.78 1.45
CA GLU A 151 -13.16 -2.26 1.35
C GLU A 151 -14.10 -2.77 2.46
N GLU A 152 -13.73 -3.87 3.12
CA GLU A 152 -14.46 -4.39 4.29
C GLU A 152 -14.30 -3.47 5.52
N LYS A 153 -13.39 -2.49 5.46
CA LYS A 153 -13.16 -1.50 6.52
C LYS A 153 -13.00 -2.19 7.88
N PRO A 154 -11.96 -3.01 8.04
CA PRO A 154 -11.78 -3.81 9.23
C PRO A 154 -11.83 -2.94 10.49
N LYS A 155 -12.50 -3.42 11.55
CA LYS A 155 -12.55 -2.70 12.81
C LYS A 155 -11.13 -2.51 13.37
N PRO A 156 -10.87 -1.43 14.12
CA PRO A 156 -9.54 -1.15 14.69
C PRO A 156 -8.93 -2.32 15.47
N ASP A 157 -9.75 -3.12 16.14
CA ASP A 157 -9.29 -4.31 16.86
C ASP A 157 -8.71 -5.38 15.92
N TYR A 158 -9.27 -5.55 14.70
CA TYR A 158 -8.71 -6.49 13.74
C TYR A 158 -7.36 -5.99 13.19
N VAL A 159 -7.26 -4.70 12.88
CA VAL A 159 -5.99 -4.08 12.49
C VAL A 159 -4.95 -4.26 13.60
N LEU A 160 -5.34 -4.07 14.87
CA LEU A 160 -4.50 -4.33 16.03
C LEU A 160 -4.02 -5.79 16.08
N TYR A 161 -4.90 -6.76 15.84
CA TYR A 161 -4.54 -8.19 15.87
C TYR A 161 -3.54 -8.54 14.75
N TYR A 162 -3.73 -8.01 13.56
CA TYR A 162 -2.78 -8.22 12.46
C TYR A 162 -1.40 -7.63 12.76
N LEU A 163 -1.36 -6.41 13.28
CA LEU A 163 -0.10 -5.77 13.68
C LEU A 163 0.59 -6.49 14.84
N ARG A 164 -0.17 -7.01 15.81
CA ARG A 164 0.37 -7.87 16.88
C ARG A 164 0.97 -9.16 16.34
N ASN A 165 0.34 -9.75 15.33
CA ASN A 165 0.90 -10.92 14.66
C ASN A 165 2.26 -10.60 14.02
N LEU A 166 2.39 -9.46 13.32
CA LEU A 166 3.66 -8.99 12.77
C LEU A 166 4.69 -8.72 13.88
N GLY A 167 4.25 -8.12 14.99
CA GLY A 167 5.10 -7.90 16.16
C GLY A 167 5.61 -9.19 16.78
N ALA A 168 4.73 -10.19 16.95
CA ALA A 168 5.08 -11.51 17.50
C ALA A 168 6.06 -12.27 16.61
N GLN A 169 6.04 -12.06 15.30
CA GLN A 169 7.03 -12.59 14.36
C GLN A 169 8.38 -11.82 14.39
N GLY A 170 8.50 -10.73 15.15
CA GLY A 170 9.67 -9.87 15.18
C GLY A 170 9.81 -8.92 13.99
N ILE A 171 8.84 -8.90 13.08
CA ILE A 171 8.88 -8.09 11.86
C ILE A 171 8.95 -6.61 12.20
N LEU A 172 8.13 -6.12 13.13
CA LEU A 172 8.11 -4.71 13.52
C LEU A 172 9.44 -4.21 14.09
N LYS A 173 10.24 -5.09 14.71
CA LYS A 173 11.59 -4.77 15.19
C LYS A 173 12.65 -4.79 14.09
N SER A 174 12.38 -5.45 12.97
CA SER A 174 13.34 -5.65 11.87
C SER A 174 13.23 -4.59 10.78
N ILE A 175 12.03 -4.04 10.55
CA ILE A 175 11.78 -3.04 9.50
C ILE A 175 12.16 -1.63 9.96
N LYS A 176 12.39 -0.73 9.02
CA LYS A 176 12.70 0.69 9.29
C LYS A 176 11.47 1.58 9.38
N GLY A 177 10.42 1.24 8.66
CA GLY A 177 9.22 2.06 8.67
C GLY A 177 8.02 1.43 8.00
N ILE A 178 6.92 2.17 8.05
CA ILE A 178 5.63 1.74 7.50
C ILE A 178 5.02 2.88 6.68
N ILE A 179 4.63 2.57 5.45
CA ILE A 179 3.73 3.39 4.65
C ILE A 179 2.32 2.87 4.87
N VAL A 180 1.43 3.72 5.36
CA VAL A 180 0.03 3.34 5.63
C VAL A 180 -0.89 4.03 4.64
N GLY A 181 -1.63 3.22 3.89
CA GLY A 181 -2.64 3.69 2.95
C GLY A 181 -3.75 4.49 3.62
N LYS A 182 -4.33 5.44 2.87
CA LYS A 182 -5.53 6.14 3.30
C LYS A 182 -6.66 5.12 3.52
N PRO A 183 -7.29 5.09 4.70
CA PRO A 183 -8.44 4.22 4.91
C PRO A 183 -9.56 4.54 3.93
N GLN A 184 -10.20 3.52 3.39
CA GLN A 184 -11.33 3.71 2.49
C GLN A 184 -12.43 4.53 3.19
N ASP A 185 -12.96 5.53 2.49
CA ASP A 185 -14.00 6.45 2.95
C ASP A 185 -13.64 7.19 4.26
N GLU A 186 -12.34 7.26 4.62
CA GLU A 186 -11.83 7.77 5.92
C GLU A 186 -12.46 7.05 7.13
N MET A 187 -12.98 5.81 6.95
CA MET A 187 -13.51 5.03 8.05
C MET A 187 -12.41 4.67 9.05
N TYR A 188 -12.68 4.87 10.34
CA TYR A 188 -11.74 4.64 11.44
C TYR A 188 -10.41 5.40 11.33
N TYR A 189 -10.42 6.55 10.66
CA TYR A 189 -9.21 7.34 10.38
C TYR A 189 -8.36 7.63 11.62
N GLU A 190 -8.98 8.13 12.69
CA GLU A 190 -8.29 8.46 13.95
C GLU A 190 -8.02 7.20 14.80
N GLU A 191 -8.94 6.25 14.80
CA GLU A 191 -8.80 5.00 15.53
C GLU A 191 -7.60 4.19 15.05
N TYR A 192 -7.38 4.11 13.73
CA TYR A 192 -6.20 3.42 13.18
C TYR A 192 -4.90 4.10 13.60
N LYS A 193 -4.85 5.43 13.65
CA LYS A 193 -3.68 6.13 14.20
C LYS A 193 -3.43 5.74 15.65
N GLY A 194 -4.50 5.59 16.44
CA GLY A 194 -4.43 5.09 17.81
C GLY A 194 -3.87 3.67 17.90
N VAL A 195 -4.25 2.79 16.97
CA VAL A 195 -3.74 1.41 16.87
C VAL A 195 -2.23 1.40 16.63
N PHE A 196 -1.72 2.18 15.66
CA PHE A 196 -0.28 2.26 15.40
C PHE A 196 0.50 2.78 16.60
N LYS A 197 0.03 3.85 17.26
CA LYS A 197 0.64 4.37 18.48
C LYS A 197 0.69 3.34 19.62
N LYS A 198 -0.35 2.51 19.74
CA LYS A 198 -0.42 1.42 20.73
C LYS A 198 0.61 0.34 20.41
N ILE A 199 0.69 -0.11 19.15
CA ILE A 199 1.61 -1.16 18.71
C ILE A 199 3.07 -0.75 18.92
N ILE A 200 3.44 0.50 18.62
CA ILE A 200 4.78 1.02 18.86
C ILE A 200 5.21 0.81 20.31
N LYS A 201 4.34 1.20 21.26
CA LYS A 201 4.59 1.04 22.69
C LYS A 201 4.59 -0.40 23.15
N GLU A 202 3.68 -1.23 22.60
CA GLU A 202 3.51 -2.62 23.02
C GLU A 202 4.71 -3.50 22.62
N PHE A 203 5.38 -3.17 21.51
CA PHE A 203 6.51 -3.92 20.98
C PHE A 203 7.87 -3.20 21.08
N ASP A 204 7.93 -2.07 21.80
CA ASP A 204 9.16 -1.25 21.91
C ASP A 204 9.76 -0.93 20.55
N CYS A 205 8.93 -0.35 19.65
CA CYS A 205 9.26 -0.09 18.25
C CYS A 205 9.29 1.41 17.93
N GLU A 206 9.78 2.25 18.85
CA GLU A 206 9.88 3.71 18.71
C GLU A 206 10.79 4.14 17.55
N HIS A 207 11.64 3.25 17.08
CA HIS A 207 12.53 3.46 15.93
C HIS A 207 11.77 3.51 14.60
N LEU A 208 10.52 2.99 14.53
CA LEU A 208 9.75 2.94 13.29
C LEU A 208 9.35 4.33 12.81
N GLY A 209 9.72 4.67 11.57
CA GLY A 209 9.10 5.79 10.88
C GLY A 209 7.75 5.39 10.29
N ILE A 210 6.66 6.08 10.64
CA ILE A 210 5.32 5.74 10.13
C ILE A 210 4.68 6.95 9.47
N ILE A 211 4.49 6.86 8.15
CA ILE A 211 3.76 7.83 7.34
C ILE A 211 2.38 7.29 6.98
N TYR A 212 1.36 8.12 7.19
CA TYR A 212 -0.05 7.78 7.12
C TYR A 212 -0.81 8.59 6.08
N ASN A 213 -1.95 8.09 5.62
CA ASN A 213 -2.84 8.73 4.66
C ASN A 213 -2.30 8.76 3.23
N VAL A 214 -1.55 7.73 2.84
CA VAL A 214 -1.01 7.63 1.47
C VAL A 214 -2.11 7.14 0.52
N ASN A 215 -2.28 7.80 -0.61
CA ASN A 215 -3.28 7.42 -1.62
C ASN A 215 -2.87 6.14 -2.34
N ILE A 216 -3.08 4.99 -1.71
CA ILE A 216 -2.76 3.67 -2.22
C ILE A 216 -3.78 2.63 -1.73
N GLY A 217 -3.99 1.58 -2.51
CA GLY A 217 -4.94 0.52 -2.19
C GLY A 217 -6.39 0.93 -2.45
N HIS A 218 -7.30 0.69 -1.49
CA HIS A 218 -8.74 0.91 -1.62
C HIS A 218 -9.16 2.38 -1.52
N ALA A 219 -8.23 3.30 -1.26
CA ALA A 219 -8.52 4.72 -1.32
C ALA A 219 -8.80 5.18 -2.77
N SER A 220 -9.77 6.05 -2.95
CA SER A 220 -10.09 6.63 -4.27
C SER A 220 -9.80 8.14 -4.26
N PRO A 221 -8.88 8.66 -5.10
CA PRO A 221 -8.06 7.94 -6.07
C PRO A 221 -6.92 7.14 -5.42
N THR A 222 -6.47 6.10 -6.10
CA THR A 222 -5.27 5.34 -5.73
C THR A 222 -4.09 5.70 -6.63
N GLY A 223 -2.89 5.70 -6.05
CA GLY A 223 -1.63 5.85 -6.77
C GLY A 223 -1.08 4.51 -7.24
N LEU A 224 0.21 4.51 -7.59
CA LEU A 224 0.96 3.33 -8.00
C LEU A 224 2.30 3.30 -7.29
N LEU A 225 2.62 2.20 -6.61
CA LEU A 225 3.90 2.01 -5.91
C LEU A 225 4.58 0.73 -6.39
N PRO A 226 5.78 0.81 -6.99
CA PRO A 226 6.60 -0.37 -7.27
C PRO A 226 7.02 -1.07 -5.96
N LEU A 227 6.77 -2.37 -5.84
CA LEU A 227 7.25 -3.21 -4.75
C LEU A 227 8.57 -3.88 -5.14
N GLY A 228 9.48 -4.05 -4.17
CA GLY A 228 10.78 -4.67 -4.39
C GLY A 228 11.86 -3.70 -4.85
N ILE A 229 11.65 -2.39 -4.74
CA ILE A 229 12.66 -1.36 -4.98
C ILE A 229 12.87 -0.49 -3.73
N GLU A 230 13.98 0.24 -3.67
CA GLU A 230 14.31 1.12 -2.56
C GLU A 230 13.45 2.39 -2.58
N TYR A 231 12.96 2.76 -1.40
CA TYR A 231 12.24 3.99 -1.12
C TYR A 231 12.99 4.84 -0.12
N GLN A 232 12.83 6.15 -0.25
CA GLN A 232 13.21 7.14 0.75
C GLN A 232 11.96 7.81 1.30
N ILE A 233 11.82 7.83 2.63
CA ILE A 233 10.77 8.56 3.32
C ILE A 233 11.42 9.64 4.17
N ASP A 234 11.13 10.88 3.87
CA ASP A 234 11.48 12.04 4.69
C ASP A 234 10.30 12.36 5.61
N LEU A 235 10.44 11.95 6.87
CA LEU A 235 9.38 12.10 7.86
C LEU A 235 9.21 13.56 8.29
N ASP A 236 10.27 14.36 8.28
CA ASP A 236 10.23 15.75 8.69
C ASP A 236 9.52 16.61 7.63
N ASN A 237 9.74 16.34 6.36
CA ASN A 237 9.10 17.02 5.23
C ASN A 237 7.85 16.30 4.70
N LYS A 238 7.50 15.13 5.26
CA LYS A 238 6.36 14.31 4.85
C LYS A 238 6.41 13.96 3.35
N ALA A 239 7.56 13.53 2.88
CA ALA A 239 7.80 13.19 1.48
C ALA A 239 8.15 11.70 1.33
N ILE A 240 7.73 11.12 0.21
CA ILE A 240 8.04 9.76 -0.21
C ILE A 240 8.61 9.83 -1.61
N ALA A 241 9.74 9.15 -1.84
CA ALA A 241 10.35 9.05 -3.18
C ALA A 241 10.97 7.66 -3.42
N PHE A 242 11.15 7.30 -4.68
CA PHE A 242 11.86 6.10 -5.12
C PHE A 242 12.52 6.32 -6.47
#